data_8450dcc39dfc88954ac51ab8c5ba529c
#
_entry.id   8450dcc39dfc88954ac51ab8c5ba529c
#
_cell.length_a   1.000
_cell.length_b   1.000
_cell.length_c   1.000
_cell.angle_alpha   90.00
_cell.angle_beta   90.00
_cell.angle_gamma   90.00
#
_symmetry.space_group_name_H-M   'P 1'
#
loop_
_entity.id
_entity.type
_entity.pdbx_description
1 polymer ?
#
loop_
_entity_poly.entity_id
_entity_poly.type
_entity_poly.pdbx_seq_one_letter_code
_entity_poly.pdbx_strand_id
1 'polypeptide(L)'
;MKKVLSISLGSPARDHVVRCKLLDQEIEIERRGTDADFRKAVELFRAYDGVVDAFGVGGIVFFMRVDGRRYHWRDARQIRDAIRVSKVGDGNRVKPLLERRAVAALDRHLQTQDRRSLSQMSALVTAAVGRYDLATPLRAAGCRMTYGDFMFGLGAPLPVHSLRAVHAVGAVMLPVITRLPFRWFYDPR
;
A
#
# COMPACT_ATOMS: atom_id res chain seq x y z
N MET A 1 4.97 -26.23 11.23
CA MET A 1 5.43 -25.10 10.39
C MET A 1 4.21 -24.43 9.80
N LYS A 2 4.08 -23.08 9.94
CA LYS A 2 3.00 -22.30 9.36
C LYS A 2 3.31 -21.98 7.89
N LYS A 3 2.29 -22.04 7.03
CA LYS A 3 2.44 -21.74 5.60
C LYS A 3 1.72 -20.45 5.25
N VAL A 4 2.45 -19.52 4.62
CA VAL A 4 1.93 -18.26 4.12
C VAL A 4 2.14 -18.18 2.62
N LEU A 5 1.09 -17.97 1.85
CA LEU A 5 1.16 -17.76 0.40
C LEU A 5 0.86 -16.30 0.07
N SER A 6 1.88 -15.58 -0.43
CA SER A 6 1.74 -14.21 -0.91
C SER A 6 1.44 -14.22 -2.41
N ILE A 7 0.19 -13.96 -2.79
CA ILE A 7 -0.23 -13.85 -4.18
C ILE A 7 -0.16 -12.38 -4.58
N SER A 8 0.61 -12.09 -5.63
CA SER A 8 0.89 -10.72 -6.08
C SER A 8 0.50 -10.53 -7.54
N LEU A 9 -0.07 -9.38 -7.87
CA LEU A 9 -0.28 -8.98 -9.27
C LEU A 9 1.04 -8.63 -9.99
N GLY A 10 2.18 -8.56 -9.28
CA GLY A 10 3.48 -8.31 -9.89
C GLY A 10 4.04 -9.52 -10.64
N SER A 11 5.22 -9.30 -11.25
CA SER A 11 5.90 -10.29 -12.09
C SER A 11 6.26 -11.57 -11.32
N PRO A 12 6.08 -12.76 -11.93
CA PRO A 12 6.56 -14.05 -11.42
C PRO A 12 8.09 -14.14 -11.31
N ALA A 13 8.84 -13.32 -12.04
CA ALA A 13 10.30 -13.29 -11.95
C ALA A 13 10.82 -12.98 -10.52
N ARG A 14 9.96 -12.46 -9.65
CA ARG A 14 10.26 -12.21 -8.23
C ARG A 14 9.75 -13.30 -7.30
N ASP A 15 9.29 -14.43 -7.82
CA ASP A 15 8.78 -15.52 -7.00
C ASP A 15 9.91 -16.20 -6.23
N HIS A 16 9.67 -16.46 -4.98
CA HIS A 16 10.64 -17.07 -4.08
C HIS A 16 9.94 -17.70 -2.87
N VAL A 17 10.67 -18.55 -2.17
CA VAL A 17 10.26 -19.16 -0.90
C VAL A 17 11.27 -18.77 0.16
N VAL A 18 10.79 -18.34 1.31
CA VAL A 18 11.61 -18.01 2.48
C VAL A 18 11.12 -18.80 3.67
N ARG A 19 12.04 -19.35 4.43
CA ARG A 19 11.76 -19.98 5.73
C ARG A 19 12.39 -19.14 6.82
N CYS A 20 11.61 -18.82 7.82
CA CYS A 20 12.08 -18.05 8.97
C CYS A 20 11.39 -18.52 10.25
N LYS A 21 12.01 -18.20 11.38
CA LYS A 21 11.40 -18.35 12.71
C LYS A 21 10.91 -16.98 13.17
N LEU A 22 9.63 -16.89 13.47
CA LEU A 22 9.00 -15.67 13.99
C LEU A 22 8.12 -16.03 15.20
N LEU A 23 8.32 -15.34 16.32
CA LEU A 23 7.58 -15.59 17.57
C LEU A 23 7.58 -17.09 17.95
N ASP A 24 8.77 -17.71 17.88
CA ASP A 24 9.00 -19.14 18.15
C ASP A 24 8.26 -20.14 17.25
N GLN A 25 7.65 -19.66 16.17
CA GLN A 25 7.02 -20.48 15.15
C GLN A 25 7.86 -20.50 13.87
N GLU A 26 8.03 -21.69 13.29
CA GLU A 26 8.59 -21.83 11.95
C GLU A 26 7.52 -21.47 10.93
N ILE A 27 7.89 -20.56 10.01
CA ILE A 27 7.02 -20.04 8.98
C ILE A 27 7.70 -20.20 7.63
N GLU A 28 6.98 -20.77 6.68
CA GLU A 28 7.34 -20.76 5.27
C GLU A 28 6.47 -19.74 4.55
N ILE A 29 7.12 -18.81 3.85
CA ILE A 29 6.46 -17.78 3.07
C ILE A 29 6.81 -18.00 1.61
N GLU A 30 5.82 -18.32 0.80
CA GLU A 30 5.94 -18.45 -0.63
C GLU A 30 5.32 -17.23 -1.31
N ARG A 31 6.00 -16.65 -2.30
CA ARG A 31 5.45 -15.61 -3.16
C ARG A 31 5.16 -16.17 -4.54
N ARG A 32 3.97 -15.84 -5.08
CA ARG A 32 3.57 -16.12 -6.47
C ARG A 32 3.06 -14.85 -7.15
N GLY A 33 3.72 -14.48 -8.25
CA GLY A 33 3.30 -13.40 -9.13
C GLY A 33 2.31 -13.89 -10.19
N THR A 34 1.41 -13.00 -10.63
CA THR A 34 0.43 -13.33 -11.66
C THR A 34 0.53 -12.43 -12.89
N ASP A 35 1.54 -11.56 -12.94
CA ASP A 35 1.82 -10.67 -14.10
C ASP A 35 0.60 -9.86 -14.53
N ALA A 36 -0.01 -9.16 -13.58
CA ALA A 36 -1.26 -8.41 -13.70
C ALA A 36 -2.51 -9.25 -14.06
N ASP A 37 -2.40 -10.57 -14.15
CA ASP A 37 -3.58 -11.43 -14.34
C ASP A 37 -4.38 -11.54 -13.03
N PHE A 38 -5.38 -10.68 -12.93
CA PHE A 38 -6.27 -10.62 -11.77
C PHE A 38 -7.11 -11.89 -11.61
N ARG A 39 -7.54 -12.49 -12.73
CA ARG A 39 -8.36 -13.72 -12.72
C ARG A 39 -7.56 -14.87 -12.15
N LYS A 40 -6.33 -15.06 -12.64
CA LYS A 40 -5.38 -16.05 -12.11
C LYS A 40 -5.11 -15.84 -10.62
N ALA A 41 -4.98 -14.58 -10.18
CA ALA A 41 -4.82 -14.29 -8.75
C ALA A 41 -6.01 -14.78 -7.92
N VAL A 42 -7.25 -14.51 -8.35
CA VAL A 42 -8.47 -14.94 -7.65
C VAL A 42 -8.57 -16.48 -7.65
N GLU A 43 -8.22 -17.15 -8.74
CA GLU A 43 -8.19 -18.62 -8.84
C GLU A 43 -7.18 -19.23 -7.86
N LEU A 44 -5.99 -18.65 -7.74
CA LEU A 44 -4.98 -19.08 -6.76
C LEU A 44 -5.47 -18.90 -5.32
N PHE A 45 -6.08 -17.75 -4.99
CA PHE A 45 -6.67 -17.56 -3.66
C PHE A 45 -7.71 -18.64 -3.34
N ARG A 46 -8.57 -18.95 -4.29
CA ARG A 46 -9.60 -19.98 -4.12
C ARG A 46 -9.02 -21.39 -3.98
N ALA A 47 -8.02 -21.73 -4.81
CA ALA A 47 -7.41 -23.06 -4.82
C ALA A 47 -6.62 -23.36 -3.54
N TYR A 48 -6.04 -22.35 -2.91
CA TYR A 48 -5.23 -22.53 -1.71
C TYR A 48 -5.94 -22.15 -0.40
N ASP A 49 -7.22 -21.72 -0.46
CA ASP A 49 -8.00 -21.42 0.74
C ASP A 49 -8.21 -22.70 1.58
N GLY A 50 -7.85 -22.62 2.85
CA GLY A 50 -7.82 -23.76 3.76
C GLY A 50 -6.59 -24.67 3.62
N VAL A 51 -5.77 -24.52 2.57
CA VAL A 51 -4.51 -25.27 2.39
C VAL A 51 -3.34 -24.55 3.07
N VAL A 52 -3.38 -23.23 3.09
CA VAL A 52 -2.40 -22.38 3.77
C VAL A 52 -2.99 -21.71 5.00
N ASP A 53 -2.16 -21.39 5.99
CA ASP A 53 -2.60 -20.73 7.22
C ASP A 53 -3.00 -19.27 6.97
N ALA A 54 -2.28 -18.59 6.07
CA ALA A 54 -2.56 -17.21 5.74
C ALA A 54 -2.15 -16.83 4.31
N PHE A 55 -2.83 -15.84 3.77
CA PHE A 55 -2.49 -15.18 2.52
C PHE A 55 -1.91 -13.79 2.74
N GLY A 56 -0.88 -13.46 1.93
CA GLY A 56 -0.48 -12.09 1.65
C GLY A 56 -1.09 -11.63 0.32
N VAL A 57 -1.60 -10.40 0.28
CA VAL A 57 -2.12 -9.80 -0.96
C VAL A 57 -1.13 -8.75 -1.45
N GLY A 58 -0.56 -8.95 -2.64
CA GLY A 58 0.42 -8.06 -3.24
C GLY A 58 -0.09 -7.39 -4.51
N GLY A 59 0.31 -6.14 -4.72
CA GLY A 59 -0.06 -5.35 -5.91
C GLY A 59 -1.45 -4.71 -5.86
N ILE A 60 -2.32 -5.14 -4.97
CA ILE A 60 -3.61 -4.51 -4.68
C ILE A 60 -3.84 -4.48 -3.17
N VAL A 61 -4.56 -3.47 -2.70
CA VAL A 61 -5.03 -3.37 -1.32
C VAL A 61 -6.55 -3.43 -1.27
N PHE A 62 -7.11 -3.89 -0.18
CA PHE A 62 -8.57 -4.00 -0.04
C PHE A 62 -9.26 -2.65 0.01
N PHE A 63 -8.60 -1.64 0.55
CA PHE A 63 -9.11 -0.28 0.62
C PHE A 63 -7.99 0.75 0.65
N MET A 64 -8.29 1.94 0.19
CA MET A 64 -7.47 3.14 0.44
C MET A 64 -8.00 3.87 1.67
N ARG A 65 -7.11 4.52 2.42
CA ARG A 65 -7.50 5.29 3.59
C ARG A 65 -7.05 6.74 3.46
N VAL A 66 -7.99 7.65 3.62
CA VAL A 66 -7.74 9.10 3.64
C VAL A 66 -8.49 9.67 4.84
N ASP A 67 -7.78 10.30 5.75
CA ASP A 67 -8.33 10.94 6.95
C ASP A 67 -9.34 10.06 7.71
N GLY A 68 -8.94 8.82 7.99
CA GLY A 68 -9.76 7.83 8.70
C GLY A 68 -10.84 7.15 7.87
N ARG A 69 -11.26 7.71 6.74
CA ARG A 69 -12.25 7.10 5.85
C ARG A 69 -11.61 6.01 4.99
N ARG A 70 -12.37 4.92 4.75
CA ARG A 70 -11.96 3.77 3.94
C ARG A 70 -12.74 3.74 2.63
N TYR A 71 -12.01 3.61 1.52
CA TYR A 71 -12.56 3.50 0.17
C TYR A 71 -12.18 2.14 -0.39
N HIS A 72 -13.14 1.23 -0.46
CA HIS A 72 -12.91 -0.17 -0.84
C HIS A 72 -12.84 -0.32 -2.36
N TRP A 73 -11.79 -0.99 -2.85
CA TRP A 73 -11.71 -1.37 -4.25
C TRP A 73 -12.75 -2.43 -4.58
N ARG A 74 -13.54 -2.18 -5.65
CA ARG A 74 -14.56 -3.11 -6.10
C ARG A 74 -13.96 -4.49 -6.45
N ASP A 75 -12.86 -4.49 -7.20
CA ASP A 75 -12.23 -5.73 -7.65
C ASP A 75 -11.60 -6.52 -6.49
N ALA A 76 -11.09 -5.85 -5.47
CA ALA A 76 -10.55 -6.51 -4.28
C ALA A 76 -11.62 -7.32 -3.50
N ARG A 77 -12.91 -7.05 -3.72
CA ARG A 77 -14.00 -7.88 -3.18
C ARG A 77 -13.91 -9.31 -3.69
N GLN A 78 -13.59 -9.51 -4.98
CA GLN A 78 -13.47 -10.85 -5.57
C GLN A 78 -12.38 -11.70 -4.88
N ILE A 79 -11.24 -11.09 -4.52
CA ILE A 79 -10.21 -11.76 -3.73
C ILE A 79 -10.74 -12.13 -2.35
N ARG A 80 -11.40 -11.20 -1.67
CA ARG A 80 -11.95 -11.45 -0.34
C ARG A 80 -13.03 -12.54 -0.34
N ASP A 81 -13.87 -12.57 -1.37
CA ASP A 81 -14.93 -13.56 -1.52
C ASP A 81 -14.39 -14.96 -1.90
N ALA A 82 -13.16 -15.01 -2.45
CA ALA A 82 -12.45 -16.26 -2.75
C ALA A 82 -11.82 -16.91 -1.51
N ILE A 83 -11.63 -16.16 -0.41
CA ILE A 83 -10.98 -16.61 0.82
C ILE A 83 -12.04 -16.72 1.91
N ARG A 84 -12.25 -17.93 2.44
CA ARG A 84 -13.25 -18.20 3.46
C ARG A 84 -12.68 -18.76 4.77
N VAL A 85 -11.58 -19.52 4.67
CA VAL A 85 -10.97 -20.27 5.78
C VAL A 85 -9.67 -19.65 6.22
N SER A 86 -8.75 -19.43 5.30
CA SER A 86 -7.40 -18.90 5.58
C SER A 86 -7.45 -17.43 6.03
N LYS A 87 -6.48 -17.02 6.84
CA LYS A 87 -6.32 -15.61 7.21
C LYS A 87 -5.79 -14.80 6.01
N VAL A 88 -6.07 -13.51 5.96
CA VAL A 88 -5.58 -12.66 4.86
C VAL A 88 -5.10 -11.31 5.36
N GLY A 89 -3.97 -10.85 4.79
CA GLY A 89 -3.38 -9.55 5.05
C GLY A 89 -2.93 -8.85 3.77
N ASP A 90 -3.25 -7.55 3.64
CA ASP A 90 -2.87 -6.69 2.52
C ASP A 90 -1.85 -5.59 2.92
N GLY A 91 -1.31 -5.67 4.13
CA GLY A 91 -0.36 -4.70 4.66
C GLY A 91 -0.97 -3.36 5.14
N ASN A 92 -2.24 -3.10 4.90
CA ASN A 92 -2.89 -1.81 5.22
C ASN A 92 -2.84 -1.41 6.71
N ARG A 93 -2.70 -2.38 7.62
CA ARG A 93 -2.58 -2.09 9.06
C ARG A 93 -1.15 -1.77 9.48
N VAL A 94 -0.17 -2.40 8.84
CA VAL A 94 1.26 -2.24 9.17
C VAL A 94 1.85 -0.99 8.52
N LYS A 95 1.43 -0.68 7.29
CA LYS A 95 1.93 0.43 6.49
C LYS A 95 1.95 1.78 7.23
N PRO A 96 0.86 2.25 7.88
CA PRO A 96 0.87 3.54 8.58
C PRO A 96 1.84 3.58 9.77
N LEU A 97 2.01 2.44 10.44
CA LEU A 97 2.96 2.32 11.53
C LEU A 97 4.41 2.43 11.02
N LEU A 98 4.72 1.71 9.93
CA LEU A 98 6.05 1.75 9.30
C LEU A 98 6.36 3.14 8.74
N GLU A 99 5.41 3.76 8.04
CA GLU A 99 5.58 5.10 7.47
C GLU A 99 5.85 6.15 8.56
N ARG A 100 5.13 6.10 9.66
CA ARG A 100 5.36 7.00 10.81
C ARG A 100 6.74 6.78 11.44
N ARG A 101 7.13 5.51 11.65
CA ARG A 101 8.44 5.17 12.21
C ARG A 101 9.58 5.55 11.27
N ALA A 102 9.39 5.37 9.96
CA ALA A 102 10.38 5.75 8.94
C ALA A 102 10.61 7.26 8.92
N VAL A 103 9.56 8.07 8.99
CA VAL A 103 9.68 9.53 9.07
C VAL A 103 10.42 9.97 10.34
N ALA A 104 10.08 9.39 11.50
CA ALA A 104 10.78 9.69 12.75
C ALA A 104 12.24 9.23 12.74
N ALA A 105 12.55 8.09 12.10
CA ALA A 105 13.93 7.61 11.95
C ALA A 105 14.73 8.50 10.99
N LEU A 106 14.12 8.94 9.89
CA LEU A 106 14.74 9.86 8.95
C LEU A 106 15.07 11.21 9.62
N ASP A 107 14.13 11.78 10.38
CA ASP A 107 14.39 13.06 11.07
C ASP A 107 15.56 12.94 12.07
N ARG A 108 15.60 11.87 12.86
CA ARG A 108 16.75 11.59 13.75
C ARG A 108 18.05 11.41 13.00
N HIS A 109 18.03 10.69 11.87
CA HIS A 109 19.22 10.49 11.04
C HIS A 109 19.74 11.82 10.52
N LEU A 110 18.89 12.67 9.98
CA LEU A 110 19.26 14.00 9.48
C LEU A 110 19.83 14.88 10.60
N GLN A 111 19.25 14.85 11.80
CA GLN A 111 19.75 15.60 12.95
C GLN A 111 21.14 15.13 13.40
N THR A 112 21.40 13.83 13.35
CA THR A 112 22.67 13.25 13.80
C THR A 112 23.80 13.37 12.77
N GLN A 113 23.50 13.18 11.48
CA GLN A 113 24.51 13.19 10.40
C GLN A 113 24.71 14.57 9.80
N ASP A 114 23.63 15.28 9.49
CA ASP A 114 23.66 16.52 8.71
C ASP A 114 23.41 17.77 9.56
N ARG A 115 23.13 17.62 10.85
CA ARG A 115 22.65 18.69 11.75
C ARG A 115 21.47 19.46 11.17
N ARG A 116 20.61 18.78 10.40
CA ARG A 116 19.39 19.29 9.79
C ARG A 116 18.17 18.58 10.35
N SER A 117 17.02 19.20 10.20
CA SER A 117 15.74 18.62 10.58
C SER A 117 14.80 18.61 9.37
N LEU A 118 13.82 17.71 9.37
CA LEU A 118 12.77 17.69 8.36
C LEU A 118 12.02 19.02 8.28
N SER A 119 11.96 19.80 9.35
CA SER A 119 11.35 21.15 9.35
C SER A 119 12.05 22.16 8.43
N GLN A 120 13.30 21.91 8.08
CA GLN A 120 14.11 22.75 7.19
C GLN A 120 14.04 22.26 5.73
N MET A 121 13.30 21.16 5.46
CA MET A 121 13.25 20.50 4.17
C MET A 121 11.94 20.72 3.45
N SER A 122 11.97 20.53 2.12
CA SER A 122 10.79 20.43 1.28
C SER A 122 10.59 18.97 0.88
N ALA A 123 9.35 18.50 0.90
CA ALA A 123 8.99 17.14 0.50
C ALA A 123 7.89 17.16 -0.58
N LEU A 124 8.12 16.42 -1.66
CA LEU A 124 7.13 16.15 -2.70
C LEU A 124 6.55 14.75 -2.48
N VAL A 125 5.26 14.66 -2.30
CA VAL A 125 4.52 13.39 -2.29
C VAL A 125 3.71 13.29 -3.58
N THR A 126 4.17 12.47 -4.52
CA THR A 126 3.63 12.39 -5.88
C THR A 126 2.17 11.93 -5.94
N ALA A 127 1.74 11.08 -4.98
CA ALA A 127 0.38 10.56 -4.89
C ALA A 127 -0.07 10.56 -3.41
N ALA A 128 -0.35 11.73 -2.87
CA ALA A 128 -0.64 11.92 -1.45
C ALA A 128 -1.99 11.30 -1.03
N VAL A 129 -2.97 11.24 -1.91
CA VAL A 129 -4.23 10.52 -1.67
C VAL A 129 -3.97 9.04 -1.37
N GLY A 130 -3.06 8.39 -2.11
CA GLY A 130 -2.64 7.00 -1.89
C GLY A 130 -1.62 6.81 -0.78
N ARG A 131 -0.97 7.88 -0.33
CA ARG A 131 0.08 7.92 0.69
C ARG A 131 -0.24 8.90 1.81
N TYR A 132 -1.51 9.01 2.16
CA TYR A 132 -1.98 9.94 3.17
C TYR A 132 -1.31 9.70 4.54
N ASP A 133 -1.10 8.43 4.87
CA ASP A 133 -0.44 8.02 6.11
C ASP A 133 1.06 8.39 6.16
N LEU A 134 1.72 8.60 5.01
CA LEU A 134 3.09 9.14 4.90
C LEU A 134 3.10 10.68 4.90
N ALA A 135 2.17 11.28 4.17
CA ALA A 135 2.06 12.73 4.05
C ALA A 135 1.81 13.42 5.40
N THR A 136 1.00 12.80 6.26
CA THR A 136 0.64 13.31 7.57
C THR A 136 1.84 13.46 8.51
N PRO A 137 2.68 12.43 8.77
CA PRO A 137 3.83 12.56 9.65
C PRO A 137 4.93 13.46 9.07
N LEU A 138 5.16 13.52 7.75
CA LEU A 138 6.08 14.46 7.13
C LEU A 138 5.67 15.91 7.40
N ARG A 139 4.39 16.21 7.23
CA ARG A 139 3.85 17.53 7.56
C ARG A 139 3.97 17.82 9.06
N ALA A 140 3.67 16.86 9.93
CA ALA A 140 3.78 17.02 11.38
C ALA A 140 5.23 17.26 11.83
N ALA A 141 6.22 16.71 11.10
CA ALA A 141 7.64 16.99 11.30
C ALA A 141 8.08 18.37 10.78
N GLY A 142 7.17 19.18 10.24
CA GLY A 142 7.44 20.55 9.81
C GLY A 142 7.91 20.70 8.36
N CYS A 143 7.96 19.63 7.56
CA CYS A 143 8.32 19.74 6.14
C CYS A 143 7.43 20.70 5.37
N ARG A 144 8.02 21.47 4.45
CA ARG A 144 7.27 22.19 3.43
C ARG A 144 6.76 21.21 2.39
N MET A 145 5.43 20.96 2.40
CA MET A 145 4.83 19.90 1.60
C MET A 145 4.36 20.39 0.24
N THR A 146 4.64 19.60 -0.78
CA THR A 146 3.99 19.68 -2.09
C THR A 146 3.35 18.32 -2.40
N TYR A 147 2.09 18.32 -2.79
CA TYR A 147 1.33 17.12 -3.12
C TYR A 147 1.04 17.12 -4.61
N GLY A 148 1.45 16.05 -5.28
CA GLY A 148 1.48 15.95 -6.73
C GLY A 148 0.31 15.17 -7.35
N ASP A 149 -0.79 14.96 -6.61
CA ASP A 149 -1.90 14.12 -7.08
C ASP A 149 -2.46 14.59 -8.43
N PHE A 150 -2.63 15.91 -8.64
CA PHE A 150 -3.06 16.45 -9.94
C PHE A 150 -1.97 16.33 -11.00
N MET A 151 -0.70 16.55 -10.61
CA MET A 151 0.42 16.57 -11.55
C MET A 151 0.72 15.16 -12.08
N PHE A 152 0.81 14.18 -11.19
CA PHE A 152 1.22 12.82 -11.53
C PHE A 152 0.03 11.88 -11.76
N GLY A 153 -1.13 12.18 -11.18
CA GLY A 153 -2.34 11.39 -11.36
C GLY A 153 -3.21 11.80 -12.53
N LEU A 154 -3.27 13.11 -12.84
CA LEU A 154 -4.14 13.66 -13.89
C LEU A 154 -3.38 14.42 -15.00
N GLY A 155 -2.04 14.52 -14.91
CA GLY A 155 -1.23 15.28 -15.87
C GLY A 155 -1.46 16.79 -15.84
N ALA A 156 -2.14 17.33 -14.82
CA ALA A 156 -2.41 18.75 -14.70
C ALA A 156 -1.30 19.44 -13.88
N PRO A 157 -0.68 20.54 -14.33
CA PRO A 157 0.42 21.22 -13.66
C PRO A 157 -0.05 22.03 -12.44
N LEU A 158 -0.77 21.40 -11.53
CA LEU A 158 -1.39 22.00 -10.35
C LEU A 158 -0.83 21.36 -9.07
N PRO A 159 0.25 21.92 -8.48
CA PRO A 159 0.74 21.48 -7.19
C PRO A 159 -0.24 21.86 -6.07
N VAL A 160 -0.46 20.95 -5.15
CA VAL A 160 -1.28 21.18 -3.95
C VAL A 160 -0.35 21.30 -2.74
N HIS A 161 -0.57 22.30 -1.89
CA HIS A 161 0.26 22.52 -0.69
C HIS A 161 -0.52 22.29 0.61
N SER A 162 -1.81 22.00 0.51
CA SER A 162 -2.68 21.77 1.67
C SER A 162 -3.12 20.31 1.79
N LEU A 163 -2.90 19.72 2.96
CA LEU A 163 -3.39 18.36 3.24
C LEU A 163 -4.94 18.31 3.28
N ARG A 164 -5.60 19.43 3.62
CA ARG A 164 -7.07 19.55 3.53
C ARG A 164 -7.55 19.47 2.08
N ALA A 165 -6.82 20.08 1.14
CA ALA A 165 -7.13 19.97 -0.27
C ALA A 165 -6.92 18.53 -0.78
N VAL A 166 -5.84 17.85 -0.37
CA VAL A 166 -5.64 16.42 -0.66
C VAL A 166 -6.80 15.58 -0.14
N HIS A 167 -7.27 15.85 1.08
CA HIS A 167 -8.45 15.18 1.64
C HIS A 167 -9.70 15.43 0.79
N ALA A 168 -9.99 16.68 0.42
CA ALA A 168 -11.13 17.01 -0.41
C ALA A 168 -11.09 16.33 -1.78
N VAL A 169 -9.92 16.32 -2.42
CA VAL A 169 -9.68 15.59 -3.68
C VAL A 169 -9.94 14.09 -3.50
N GLY A 170 -9.39 13.49 -2.45
CA GLY A 170 -9.60 12.08 -2.15
C GLY A 170 -11.08 11.75 -1.87
N ALA A 171 -11.79 12.60 -1.14
CA ALA A 171 -13.20 12.42 -0.81
C ALA A 171 -14.11 12.41 -2.06
N VAL A 172 -13.75 13.21 -3.08
CA VAL A 172 -14.51 13.30 -4.34
C VAL A 172 -14.08 12.19 -5.32
N MET A 173 -12.78 11.97 -5.48
CA MET A 173 -12.26 11.09 -6.53
C MET A 173 -12.29 9.60 -6.14
N LEU A 174 -11.98 9.26 -4.90
CA LEU A 174 -11.86 7.85 -4.50
C LEU A 174 -13.16 7.05 -4.61
N PRO A 175 -14.36 7.59 -4.32
CA PRO A 175 -15.61 6.88 -4.56
C PRO A 175 -15.80 6.46 -6.01
N VAL A 176 -15.26 7.23 -6.96
CA VAL A 176 -15.31 6.93 -8.40
C VAL A 176 -14.19 5.96 -8.76
N ILE A 177 -12.94 6.31 -8.46
CA ILE A 177 -11.74 5.56 -8.83
C ILE A 177 -11.82 4.12 -8.30
N THR A 178 -12.23 3.91 -7.06
CA THR A 178 -12.30 2.57 -6.46
C THR A 178 -13.39 1.67 -7.06
N ARG A 179 -14.30 2.22 -7.87
CA ARG A 179 -15.30 1.46 -8.64
C ARG A 179 -14.84 1.11 -10.06
N LEU A 180 -13.81 1.79 -10.57
CA LEU A 180 -13.25 1.48 -11.88
C LEU A 180 -12.42 0.19 -11.81
N PRO A 181 -12.22 -0.49 -12.97
CA PRO A 181 -11.38 -1.69 -13.02
C PRO A 181 -9.96 -1.38 -12.54
N PHE A 182 -9.46 -2.13 -11.56
CA PHE A 182 -8.14 -1.92 -10.96
C PHE A 182 -7.01 -1.96 -12.00
N ARG A 183 -7.15 -2.80 -13.05
CA ARG A 183 -6.19 -2.91 -14.16
C ARG A 183 -5.87 -1.60 -14.87
N TRP A 184 -6.72 -0.57 -14.77
CA TRP A 184 -6.45 0.74 -15.38
C TRP A 184 -5.41 1.56 -14.61
N PHE A 185 -5.18 1.21 -13.36
CA PHE A 185 -4.28 1.93 -12.44
C PHE A 185 -3.04 1.11 -12.09
N TYR A 186 -2.94 -0.12 -12.60
CA TYR A 186 -1.85 -1.02 -12.27
C TYR A 186 -1.00 -1.32 -13.49
N ASP A 187 0.30 -0.96 -13.40
CA ASP A 187 1.34 -1.38 -14.34
C ASP A 187 2.25 -2.39 -13.61
N PRO A 188 2.38 -3.63 -14.09
CA PRO A 188 3.19 -4.68 -13.44
C PRO A 188 4.70 -4.49 -13.58
N ARG A 189 5.18 -3.53 -14.38
CA ARG A 189 6.61 -3.28 -14.68
C ARG A 189 7.41 -2.81 -13.47
#